data_1fd6e6c4bb907792a08da7c07a8d389c
#
_entry.id   1fd6e6c4bb907792a08da7c07a8d389c
#
_cell.length_a   1.000
_cell.length_b   1.000
_cell.length_c   1.000
_cell.angle_alpha   90.00
_cell.angle_beta   90.00
_cell.angle_gamma   90.00
#
_symmetry.space_group_name_H-M   'P 1'
#
loop_
_entity.id
_entity.type
_entity.pdbx_description
1 polymer ?
#
loop_
_entity_poly.entity_id
_entity_poly.type
_entity_poly.pdbx_seq_one_letter_code
_entity_poly.pdbx_strand_id
1 'polypeptide(L)'
;MGLTVTDAAFFRVLVGGQSSIFSALALVGIIFTTGTAAGLWSGYYGGKLDNFIMRLSDIFLAFPGLVFAIAVASILGGGMTNAVLALAVISWPKYARLARSQALTVRQQPYIEAARLSGCSDTEIIFRHLLPSILSPLLVMSALDLGTMLMELAGLSFLGLGAQPPAAEWGSMMSSSRSMLQTAPWVILAPGAAIFVTVSLFNLLGDSLRDQLDPKFNPK
;
A
#
# COMPACT_ATOMS: atom_id res chain seq x y z
N MET A 1 -26.47 -31.51 11.19
CA MET A 1 -26.57 -31.00 9.80
C MET A 1 -25.13 -30.66 9.38
N GLY A 2 -24.49 -31.53 8.57
CA GLY A 2 -23.08 -31.28 8.15
C GLY A 2 -23.01 -30.17 7.15
N LEU A 3 -22.15 -29.19 7.40
CA LEU A 3 -21.82 -28.16 6.43
C LEU A 3 -21.30 -28.83 5.15
N THR A 4 -21.85 -28.48 3.99
CA THR A 4 -21.31 -28.95 2.72
C THR A 4 -19.95 -28.32 2.48
N VAL A 5 -19.11 -28.93 1.61
CA VAL A 5 -17.79 -28.38 1.23
C VAL A 5 -17.93 -26.94 0.71
N THR A 6 -19.05 -26.65 0.06
CA THR A 6 -19.39 -25.32 -0.47
C THR A 6 -19.65 -24.32 0.65
N ASP A 7 -20.43 -24.69 1.68
CA ASP A 7 -20.71 -23.82 2.82
C ASP A 7 -19.43 -23.49 3.61
N ALA A 8 -18.58 -24.51 3.84
CA ALA A 8 -17.31 -24.34 4.51
C ALA A 8 -16.37 -23.42 3.70
N ALA A 9 -16.33 -23.55 2.37
CA ALA A 9 -15.55 -22.69 1.50
C ALA A 9 -16.05 -21.23 1.55
N PHE A 10 -17.36 -21.01 1.51
CA PHE A 10 -17.95 -19.68 1.58
C PHE A 10 -17.63 -18.97 2.91
N PHE A 11 -17.80 -19.64 4.05
CA PHE A 11 -17.42 -19.10 5.36
C PHE A 11 -15.93 -18.74 5.42
N ARG A 12 -15.08 -19.60 4.88
CA ARG A 12 -13.63 -19.31 4.84
C ARG A 12 -13.29 -18.12 3.97
N VAL A 13 -14.00 -17.89 2.85
CA VAL A 13 -13.81 -16.70 2.01
C VAL A 13 -14.17 -15.43 2.78
N LEU A 14 -15.28 -15.42 3.52
CA LEU A 14 -15.67 -14.27 4.34
C LEU A 14 -14.65 -13.97 5.45
N VAL A 15 -14.25 -14.99 6.19
CA VAL A 15 -13.25 -14.84 7.27
C VAL A 15 -11.88 -14.46 6.70
N GLY A 16 -11.48 -15.08 5.58
CA GLY A 16 -10.24 -14.78 4.87
C GLY A 16 -10.16 -13.34 4.37
N GLY A 17 -11.31 -12.74 4.04
CA GLY A 17 -11.42 -11.35 3.64
C GLY A 17 -10.94 -10.38 4.72
N GLN A 18 -11.25 -10.66 5.98
CA GLN A 18 -10.74 -9.83 7.08
C GLN A 18 -9.21 -9.82 7.12
N SER A 19 -8.59 -11.00 7.09
CA SER A 19 -7.14 -11.12 7.10
C SER A 19 -6.49 -10.43 5.89
N SER A 20 -7.02 -10.67 4.67
CA SER A 20 -6.48 -10.09 3.44
C SER A 20 -6.61 -8.57 3.41
N ILE A 21 -7.79 -8.02 3.73
CA ILE A 21 -8.06 -6.58 3.68
C ILE A 21 -7.31 -5.84 4.79
N PHE A 22 -7.32 -6.34 6.04
CA PHE A 22 -6.60 -5.68 7.12
C PHE A 22 -5.08 -5.69 6.90
N SER A 23 -4.53 -6.77 6.34
CA SER A 23 -3.10 -6.82 6.00
C SER A 23 -2.74 -5.82 4.90
N ALA A 24 -3.58 -5.65 3.88
CA ALA A 24 -3.38 -4.65 2.83
C ALA A 24 -3.48 -3.22 3.40
N LEU A 25 -4.47 -2.95 4.28
CA LEU A 25 -4.61 -1.66 4.95
C LEU A 25 -3.41 -1.34 5.84
N ALA A 26 -2.94 -2.32 6.63
CA ALA A 26 -1.76 -2.15 7.47
C ALA A 26 -0.51 -1.87 6.64
N LEU A 27 -0.32 -2.62 5.55
CA LEU A 27 0.79 -2.42 4.62
C LEU A 27 0.78 -1.01 4.01
N VAL A 28 -0.36 -0.60 3.43
CA VAL A 28 -0.51 0.75 2.86
C VAL A 28 -0.31 1.83 3.92
N GLY A 29 -0.82 1.64 5.13
CA GLY A 29 -0.58 2.54 6.26
C GLY A 29 0.91 2.71 6.59
N ILE A 30 1.66 1.62 6.62
CA ILE A 30 3.11 1.64 6.89
C ILE A 30 3.86 2.37 5.76
N ILE A 31 3.62 2.00 4.50
CA ILE A 31 4.32 2.63 3.36
C ILE A 31 3.93 4.10 3.18
N PHE A 32 2.66 4.44 3.43
CA PHE A 32 2.18 5.81 3.42
C PHE A 32 2.91 6.66 4.47
N THR A 33 2.92 6.23 5.72
CA THR A 33 3.52 7.01 6.82
C THR A 33 5.03 7.12 6.69
N THR A 34 5.74 6.02 6.45
CA THR A 34 7.20 6.01 6.32
C THR A 34 7.67 6.76 5.07
N GLY A 35 7.03 6.51 3.92
CA GLY A 35 7.38 7.15 2.66
C GLY A 35 7.05 8.65 2.68
N THR A 36 5.86 9.04 3.17
CA THR A 36 5.50 10.46 3.29
C THR A 36 6.45 11.21 4.21
N ALA A 37 6.78 10.65 5.37
CA ALA A 37 7.72 11.29 6.29
C ALA A 37 9.11 11.47 5.63
N ALA A 38 9.65 10.40 5.02
CA ALA A 38 10.94 10.47 4.33
C ALA A 38 10.95 11.50 3.20
N GLY A 39 9.90 11.51 2.35
CA GLY A 39 9.77 12.44 1.24
C GLY A 39 9.56 13.89 1.67
N LEU A 40 8.77 14.11 2.72
CA LEU A 40 8.49 15.44 3.26
C LEU A 40 9.77 16.08 3.83
N TRP A 41 10.53 15.34 4.64
CA TRP A 41 11.81 15.82 5.16
C TRP A 41 12.84 16.02 4.05
N SER A 42 12.95 15.11 3.11
CA SER A 42 13.80 15.21 1.93
C SER A 42 13.50 16.49 1.12
N GLY A 43 12.23 16.73 0.80
CA GLY A 43 11.78 17.89 0.03
C GLY A 43 11.93 19.22 0.78
N TYR A 44 11.71 19.21 2.11
CA TYR A 44 11.83 20.44 2.92
C TYR A 44 13.27 20.86 3.17
N TYR A 45 14.11 19.96 3.70
CA TYR A 45 15.49 20.29 4.06
C TYR A 45 16.43 20.31 2.84
N GLY A 46 16.22 19.40 1.88
CA GLY A 46 17.09 19.31 0.71
C GLY A 46 18.51 18.83 1.04
N GLY A 47 19.47 19.18 0.16
CA GLY A 47 20.91 18.97 0.41
C GLY A 47 21.34 17.52 0.54
N LYS A 48 22.18 17.22 1.55
CA LYS A 48 22.74 15.89 1.77
C LYS A 48 21.69 14.84 2.18
N LEU A 49 20.71 15.27 2.99
CA LEU A 49 19.61 14.41 3.43
C LEU A 49 18.75 13.96 2.24
N ASP A 50 18.40 14.90 1.39
CA ASP A 50 17.64 14.62 0.16
C ASP A 50 18.40 13.64 -0.75
N ASN A 51 19.66 13.92 -1.01
CA ASN A 51 20.51 13.04 -1.83
C ASN A 51 20.60 11.62 -1.25
N PHE A 52 20.72 11.47 0.07
CA PHE A 52 20.80 10.16 0.72
C PHE A 52 19.48 9.38 0.58
N ILE A 53 18.34 10.01 0.93
CA ILE A 53 17.02 9.36 0.85
C ILE A 53 16.69 8.98 -0.61
N MET A 54 16.97 9.85 -1.56
CA MET A 54 16.67 9.58 -2.97
C MET A 54 17.58 8.49 -3.55
N ARG A 55 18.88 8.47 -3.23
CA ARG A 55 19.76 7.37 -3.65
C ARG A 55 19.35 6.03 -3.05
N LEU A 56 18.93 6.02 -1.78
CA LEU A 56 18.39 4.81 -1.17
C LEU A 56 17.10 4.37 -1.89
N SER A 57 16.22 5.31 -2.19
CA SER A 57 15.00 5.04 -2.98
C SER A 57 15.32 4.48 -4.37
N ASP A 58 16.36 4.99 -5.02
CA ASP A 58 16.80 4.52 -6.35
C ASP A 58 17.27 3.06 -6.30
N ILE A 59 17.98 2.66 -5.24
CA ILE A 59 18.43 1.27 -5.05
C ILE A 59 17.21 0.34 -4.97
N PHE A 60 16.21 0.67 -4.14
CA PHE A 60 15.02 -0.18 -4.02
C PHE A 60 14.22 -0.26 -5.33
N LEU A 61 14.08 0.84 -6.05
CA LEU A 61 13.33 0.89 -7.31
C LEU A 61 14.08 0.31 -8.52
N ALA A 62 15.36 0.02 -8.39
CA ALA A 62 16.14 -0.67 -9.42
C ALA A 62 15.77 -2.16 -9.55
N PHE A 63 15.17 -2.75 -8.52
CA PHE A 63 14.75 -4.14 -8.53
C PHE A 63 13.26 -4.29 -8.86
N PRO A 64 12.86 -5.36 -9.56
CA PRO A 64 11.45 -5.70 -9.71
C PRO A 64 10.82 -5.95 -8.33
N GLY A 65 9.81 -5.12 -7.94
CA GLY A 65 9.28 -5.08 -6.58
C GLY A 65 8.88 -6.43 -6.02
N LEU A 66 8.03 -7.17 -6.74
CA LEU A 66 7.56 -8.48 -6.29
C LEU A 66 8.69 -9.51 -6.15
N VAL A 67 9.68 -9.50 -7.07
CA VAL A 67 10.82 -10.43 -7.00
C VAL A 67 11.66 -10.16 -5.76
N PHE A 68 11.91 -8.89 -5.44
CA PHE A 68 12.62 -8.51 -4.24
C PHE A 68 11.82 -8.88 -2.97
N ALA A 69 10.50 -8.64 -2.97
CA ALA A 69 9.63 -9.01 -1.85
C ALA A 69 9.63 -10.52 -1.60
N ILE A 70 9.63 -11.37 -2.66
CA ILE A 70 9.76 -12.81 -2.55
C ILE A 70 11.09 -13.19 -1.88
N ALA A 71 12.20 -12.60 -2.31
CA ALA A 71 13.51 -12.87 -1.72
C ALA A 71 13.56 -12.50 -0.24
N VAL A 72 13.10 -11.31 0.13
CA VAL A 72 13.07 -10.83 1.52
C VAL A 72 12.13 -11.68 2.39
N ALA A 73 10.90 -11.97 1.91
CA ALA A 73 9.95 -12.79 2.64
C ALA A 73 10.48 -14.21 2.87
N SER A 74 11.21 -14.77 1.89
CA SER A 74 11.83 -16.09 2.02
C SER A 74 12.94 -16.11 3.09
N ILE A 75 13.76 -15.07 3.17
CA ILE A 75 14.81 -14.93 4.19
C ILE A 75 14.20 -14.77 5.58
N LEU A 76 13.08 -14.04 5.69
CA LEU A 76 12.37 -13.83 6.97
C LEU A 76 11.59 -15.07 7.43
N GLY A 77 11.52 -16.15 6.65
CA GLY A 77 10.87 -17.41 7.03
C GLY A 77 9.37 -17.49 6.77
N GLY A 78 8.83 -16.60 5.90
CA GLY A 78 7.41 -16.60 5.53
C GLY A 78 6.49 -16.06 6.64
N GLY A 79 5.18 -16.15 6.41
CA GLY A 79 4.17 -15.61 7.33
C GLY A 79 3.67 -14.22 6.91
N MET A 80 2.41 -13.91 7.26
CA MET A 80 1.75 -12.66 6.84
C MET A 80 2.51 -11.41 7.27
N THR A 81 2.98 -11.38 8.52
CA THR A 81 3.76 -10.24 9.04
C THR A 81 5.04 -10.03 8.23
N ASN A 82 5.75 -11.11 7.91
CA ASN A 82 6.99 -11.05 7.13
C ASN A 82 6.72 -10.63 5.67
N ALA A 83 5.59 -11.06 5.09
CA ALA A 83 5.15 -10.61 3.77
C ALA A 83 4.83 -9.11 3.75
N VAL A 84 4.11 -8.61 4.77
CA VAL A 84 3.84 -7.18 4.95
C VAL A 84 5.14 -6.38 5.09
N LEU A 85 6.08 -6.84 5.92
CA LEU A 85 7.38 -6.17 6.09
C LEU A 85 8.21 -6.17 4.80
N ALA A 86 8.26 -7.30 4.08
CA ALA A 86 8.98 -7.42 2.82
C ALA A 86 8.46 -6.43 1.77
N LEU A 87 7.14 -6.32 1.61
CA LEU A 87 6.51 -5.36 0.72
C LEU A 87 6.66 -3.92 1.21
N ALA A 88 6.60 -3.67 2.52
CA ALA A 88 6.79 -2.34 3.07
C ALA A 88 8.19 -1.79 2.77
N VAL A 89 9.23 -2.62 2.92
CA VAL A 89 10.63 -2.25 2.66
C VAL A 89 10.88 -1.85 1.21
N ILE A 90 10.15 -2.44 0.25
CA ILE A 90 10.36 -2.11 -1.17
C ILE A 90 9.42 -1.02 -1.68
N SER A 91 8.27 -0.80 -1.04
CA SER A 91 7.22 0.06 -1.59
C SER A 91 7.21 1.50 -1.06
N TRP A 92 7.87 1.80 0.08
CA TRP A 92 7.94 3.16 0.64
C TRP A 92 8.56 4.21 -0.32
N PRO A 93 9.54 3.86 -1.22
CA PRO A 93 10.19 4.86 -2.07
C PRO A 93 9.23 5.59 -3.03
N LYS A 94 8.18 4.92 -3.50
CA LYS A 94 7.20 5.57 -4.39
C LYS A 94 6.46 6.71 -3.67
N TYR A 95 6.11 6.53 -2.39
CA TYR A 95 5.51 7.58 -1.56
C TYR A 95 6.52 8.68 -1.22
N ALA A 96 7.76 8.31 -0.91
CA ALA A 96 8.81 9.28 -0.64
C ALA A 96 9.07 10.20 -1.85
N ARG A 97 9.12 9.66 -3.05
CA ARG A 97 9.28 10.46 -4.27
C ARG A 97 8.10 11.39 -4.53
N LEU A 98 6.86 10.90 -4.36
CA LEU A 98 5.67 11.71 -4.53
C LEU A 98 5.63 12.83 -3.48
N ALA A 99 5.80 12.51 -2.20
CA ALA A 99 5.79 13.48 -1.12
C ALA A 99 6.89 14.54 -1.29
N ARG A 100 8.12 14.11 -1.68
CA ARG A 100 9.21 15.03 -2.00
C ARG A 100 8.87 15.98 -3.13
N SER A 101 8.36 15.47 -4.25
CA SER A 101 7.96 16.28 -5.40
C SER A 101 6.94 17.35 -5.02
N GLN A 102 5.92 16.95 -4.27
CA GLN A 102 4.89 17.88 -3.77
C GLN A 102 5.47 18.89 -2.78
N ALA A 103 6.31 18.43 -1.83
CA ALA A 103 6.94 19.29 -0.84
C ALA A 103 7.83 20.37 -1.49
N LEU A 104 8.58 20.02 -2.53
CA LEU A 104 9.39 20.99 -3.30
C LEU A 104 8.53 22.06 -3.97
N THR A 105 7.38 21.68 -4.53
CA THR A 105 6.44 22.62 -5.16
C THR A 105 5.81 23.55 -4.12
N VAL A 106 5.32 23.00 -3.01
CA VAL A 106 4.66 23.77 -1.95
C VAL A 106 5.65 24.69 -1.23
N ARG A 107 6.87 24.25 -0.99
CA ARG A 107 7.92 25.03 -0.32
C ARG A 107 8.23 26.36 -1.04
N GLN A 108 8.02 26.41 -2.36
CA GLN A 108 8.27 27.61 -3.19
C GLN A 108 7.10 28.60 -3.21
N GLN A 109 6.00 28.29 -2.52
CA GLN A 109 4.82 29.16 -2.49
C GLN A 109 5.05 30.39 -1.58
N PRO A 110 4.54 31.57 -1.98
CA PRO A 110 4.75 32.82 -1.21
C PRO A 110 4.25 32.77 0.23
N TYR A 111 3.19 31.99 0.52
CA TYR A 111 2.66 31.89 1.87
C TYR A 111 3.60 31.11 2.82
N ILE A 112 4.45 30.23 2.30
CA ILE A 112 5.47 29.53 3.10
C ILE A 112 6.58 30.51 3.48
N GLU A 113 6.96 31.39 2.57
CA GLU A 113 7.94 32.45 2.85
C GLU A 113 7.39 33.45 3.87
N ALA A 114 6.14 33.85 3.74
CA ALA A 114 5.45 34.70 4.70
C ALA A 114 5.39 34.04 6.10
N ALA A 115 5.08 32.74 6.20
CA ALA A 115 5.07 32.02 7.47
C ALA A 115 6.47 32.03 8.12
N ARG A 116 7.53 31.84 7.32
CA ARG A 116 8.93 31.89 7.79
C ARG A 116 9.32 33.28 8.30
N LEU A 117 8.93 34.34 7.58
CA LEU A 117 9.16 35.73 7.99
C LEU A 117 8.37 36.08 9.25
N SER A 118 7.23 35.46 9.48
CA SER A 118 6.41 35.62 10.69
C SER A 118 6.95 34.85 11.91
N GLY A 119 8.10 34.15 11.78
CA GLY A 119 8.77 33.47 12.88
C GLY A 119 8.29 32.05 13.14
N CYS A 120 7.54 31.41 12.22
CA CYS A 120 7.18 30.01 12.35
C CYS A 120 8.41 29.12 12.32
N SER A 121 8.47 28.15 13.22
CA SER A 121 9.51 27.12 13.24
C SER A 121 9.41 26.16 12.04
N ASP A 122 10.52 25.52 11.65
CA ASP A 122 10.52 24.52 10.57
C ASP A 122 9.50 23.40 10.80
N THR A 123 9.39 22.91 12.03
CA THR A 123 8.42 21.89 12.42
C THR A 123 6.98 22.38 12.19
N GLU A 124 6.69 23.61 12.56
CA GLU A 124 5.38 24.21 12.37
C GLU A 124 5.05 24.38 10.89
N ILE A 125 6.01 24.82 10.09
CA ILE A 125 5.85 24.92 8.63
C ILE A 125 5.57 23.54 8.02
N ILE A 126 6.31 22.51 8.42
CA ILE A 126 6.14 21.14 7.90
C ILE A 126 4.74 20.61 8.25
N PHE A 127 4.34 20.63 9.51
CA PHE A 127 3.10 19.98 9.95
C PHE A 127 1.84 20.82 9.69
N ARG A 128 1.92 22.14 9.73
CA ARG A 128 0.76 23.04 9.59
C ARG A 128 0.52 23.53 8.18
N HIS A 129 1.56 23.59 7.35
CA HIS A 129 1.45 24.12 5.99
C HIS A 129 1.80 23.08 4.92
N LEU A 130 2.96 22.43 4.99
CA LEU A 130 3.38 21.49 3.96
C LEU A 130 2.53 20.21 3.96
N LEU A 131 2.49 19.51 5.09
CA LEU A 131 1.82 18.21 5.17
C LEU A 131 0.36 18.28 4.73
N PRO A 132 -0.48 19.21 5.21
CA PRO A 132 -1.87 19.29 4.74
C PRO A 132 -1.99 19.57 3.23
N SER A 133 -1.09 20.36 2.68
CA SER A 133 -1.11 20.73 1.26
C SER A 133 -0.75 19.56 0.32
N ILE A 134 0.04 18.58 0.80
CA ILE A 134 0.45 17.44 0.00
C ILE A 134 -0.38 16.18 0.26
N LEU A 135 -1.30 16.20 1.22
CA LEU A 135 -2.09 15.03 1.60
C LEU A 135 -3.00 14.52 0.47
N SER A 136 -3.66 15.42 -0.27
CA SER A 136 -4.62 15.03 -1.31
C SER A 136 -4.03 14.03 -2.32
N PRO A 137 -2.92 14.31 -3.03
CA PRO A 137 -2.36 13.37 -3.98
C PRO A 137 -1.83 12.08 -3.32
N LEU A 138 -1.36 12.16 -2.07
CA LEU A 138 -0.91 10.98 -1.33
C LEU A 138 -2.06 10.07 -0.92
N LEU A 139 -3.20 10.63 -0.51
CA LEU A 139 -4.40 9.86 -0.17
C LEU A 139 -4.98 9.17 -1.40
N VAL A 140 -5.05 9.86 -2.54
CA VAL A 140 -5.47 9.24 -3.81
C VAL A 140 -4.57 8.07 -4.18
N MET A 141 -3.24 8.27 -4.10
CA MET A 141 -2.28 7.20 -4.36
C MET A 141 -2.48 6.02 -3.40
N SER A 142 -2.71 6.29 -2.10
CA SER A 142 -2.91 5.23 -1.12
C SER A 142 -4.18 4.41 -1.36
N ALA A 143 -5.26 5.05 -1.80
CA ALA A 143 -6.51 4.36 -2.13
C ALA A 143 -6.35 3.41 -3.32
N LEU A 144 -5.66 3.85 -4.39
CA LEU A 144 -5.34 3.01 -5.55
C LEU A 144 -4.37 1.87 -5.19
N ASP A 145 -3.42 2.15 -4.30
CA ASP A 145 -2.44 1.16 -3.85
C ASP A 145 -3.04 0.03 -3.01
N LEU A 146 -4.19 0.25 -2.34
CA LEU A 146 -4.86 -0.83 -1.59
C LEU A 146 -5.15 -2.05 -2.46
N GLY A 147 -5.63 -1.83 -3.69
CA GLY A 147 -5.85 -2.92 -4.64
C GLY A 147 -4.57 -3.62 -5.05
N THR A 148 -3.52 -2.86 -5.37
CA THR A 148 -2.22 -3.38 -5.78
C THR A 148 -1.58 -4.19 -4.65
N MET A 149 -1.54 -3.65 -3.44
CA MET A 149 -0.93 -4.30 -2.28
C MET A 149 -1.69 -5.55 -1.85
N LEU A 150 -3.03 -5.55 -1.97
CA LEU A 150 -3.84 -6.75 -1.74
C LEU A 150 -3.46 -7.87 -2.72
N MET A 151 -3.29 -7.55 -4.01
CA MET A 151 -2.85 -8.52 -5.03
C MET A 151 -1.43 -9.04 -4.77
N GLU A 152 -0.50 -8.17 -4.38
CA GLU A 152 0.88 -8.55 -4.08
C GLU A 152 0.97 -9.45 -2.84
N LEU A 153 0.23 -9.13 -1.77
CA LEU A 153 0.12 -9.98 -0.57
C LEU A 153 -0.51 -11.34 -0.90
N ALA A 154 -1.61 -11.36 -1.66
CA ALA A 154 -2.23 -12.60 -2.10
C ALA A 154 -1.28 -13.42 -2.98
N GLY A 155 -0.47 -12.78 -3.84
CA GLY A 155 0.58 -13.42 -4.63
C GLY A 155 1.65 -14.08 -3.77
N LEU A 156 2.18 -13.39 -2.75
CA LEU A 156 3.14 -13.95 -1.79
C LEU A 156 2.53 -15.12 -1.01
N SER A 157 1.28 -14.99 -0.55
CA SER A 157 0.56 -16.05 0.15
C SER A 157 0.31 -17.26 -0.75
N PHE A 158 -0.02 -17.03 -2.03
CA PHE A 158 -0.17 -18.07 -3.03
C PHE A 158 1.12 -18.87 -3.28
N LEU A 159 2.28 -18.21 -3.16
CA LEU A 159 3.59 -18.83 -3.23
C LEU A 159 4.03 -19.49 -1.91
N GLY A 160 3.20 -19.40 -0.86
CA GLY A 160 3.51 -20.00 0.46
C GLY A 160 4.38 -19.11 1.36
N LEU A 161 4.60 -17.85 0.99
CA LEU A 161 5.42 -16.89 1.75
C LEU A 161 4.59 -15.96 2.65
N GLY A 162 3.25 -15.94 2.48
CA GLY A 162 2.33 -15.15 3.29
C GLY A 162 1.67 -15.98 4.39
N ALA A 163 0.35 -15.85 4.54
CA ALA A 163 -0.42 -16.54 5.58
C ALA A 163 -0.25 -18.05 5.51
N GLN A 164 0.03 -18.66 6.67
CA GLN A 164 0.18 -20.10 6.82
C GLN A 164 -1.10 -20.70 7.41
N PRO A 165 -1.47 -21.95 7.02
CA PRO A 165 -2.54 -22.68 7.68
C PRO A 165 -2.34 -22.73 9.20
N PRO A 166 -3.39 -22.64 10.01
CA PRO A 166 -4.83 -22.68 9.67
C PRO A 166 -5.45 -21.33 9.32
N ALA A 167 -4.67 -20.22 9.24
CA ALA A 167 -5.18 -18.90 8.95
C ALA A 167 -5.88 -18.85 7.58
N ALA A 168 -7.13 -18.37 7.56
CA ALA A 168 -7.85 -18.12 6.33
C ALA A 168 -7.36 -16.78 5.73
N GLU A 169 -6.87 -16.83 4.50
CA GLU A 169 -6.46 -15.69 3.68
C GLU A 169 -6.63 -16.07 2.21
N TRP A 170 -7.10 -15.15 1.39
CA TRP A 170 -7.52 -15.48 0.02
C TRP A 170 -6.42 -16.10 -0.85
N GLY A 171 -5.19 -15.57 -0.80
CA GLY A 171 -4.06 -16.13 -1.57
C GLY A 171 -3.65 -17.53 -1.09
N SER A 172 -3.59 -17.76 0.22
CA SER A 172 -3.28 -19.07 0.80
C SER A 172 -4.39 -20.08 0.54
N MET A 173 -5.66 -19.64 0.52
CA MET A 173 -6.80 -20.49 0.15
C MET A 173 -6.70 -20.93 -1.31
N MET A 174 -6.35 -20.04 -2.23
CA MET A 174 -6.11 -20.39 -3.63
C MET A 174 -4.96 -21.38 -3.77
N SER A 175 -3.87 -21.18 -3.03
CA SER A 175 -2.71 -22.08 -3.03
C SER A 175 -3.06 -23.47 -2.56
N SER A 176 -3.75 -23.61 -1.44
CA SER A 176 -4.14 -24.90 -0.85
C SER A 176 -5.16 -25.67 -1.68
N SER A 177 -5.93 -24.96 -2.51
CA SER A 177 -6.99 -25.54 -3.34
C SER A 177 -6.55 -25.87 -4.78
N ARG A 178 -5.27 -25.71 -5.13
CA ARG A 178 -4.74 -25.98 -6.48
C ARG A 178 -5.07 -27.38 -7.01
N SER A 179 -4.96 -28.38 -6.14
CA SER A 179 -5.24 -29.78 -6.51
C SER A 179 -6.73 -30.05 -6.81
N MET A 180 -7.62 -29.16 -6.33
CA MET A 180 -9.06 -29.26 -6.54
C MET A 180 -9.56 -28.59 -7.81
N LEU A 181 -8.68 -27.99 -8.61
CA LEU A 181 -9.08 -27.22 -9.81
C LEU A 181 -9.89 -28.06 -10.81
N GLN A 182 -9.60 -29.35 -10.95
CA GLN A 182 -10.30 -30.24 -11.88
C GLN A 182 -11.59 -30.84 -11.30
N THR A 183 -11.68 -30.97 -9.96
CA THR A 183 -12.80 -31.64 -9.30
C THR A 183 -13.80 -30.68 -8.69
N ALA A 184 -13.31 -29.53 -8.17
CA ALA A 184 -14.12 -28.51 -7.50
C ALA A 184 -13.59 -27.10 -7.79
N PRO A 185 -13.69 -26.60 -9.04
CA PRO A 185 -13.09 -25.31 -9.45
C PRO A 185 -13.60 -24.10 -8.66
N TRP A 186 -14.83 -24.17 -8.14
CA TRP A 186 -15.41 -23.09 -7.33
C TRP A 186 -14.63 -22.78 -6.04
N VAL A 187 -13.93 -23.75 -5.48
CA VAL A 187 -13.15 -23.57 -4.24
C VAL A 187 -11.97 -22.62 -4.46
N ILE A 188 -11.38 -22.60 -5.65
CA ILE A 188 -10.30 -21.68 -6.00
C ILE A 188 -10.85 -20.40 -6.63
N LEU A 189 -11.95 -20.48 -7.38
CA LEU A 189 -12.55 -19.32 -8.03
C LEU A 189 -13.21 -18.36 -7.05
N ALA A 190 -13.77 -18.86 -5.94
CA ALA A 190 -14.44 -18.01 -4.94
C ALA A 190 -13.48 -17.00 -4.28
N PRO A 191 -12.31 -17.37 -3.71
CA PRO A 191 -11.36 -16.39 -3.19
C PRO A 191 -10.76 -15.51 -4.32
N GLY A 192 -10.56 -16.05 -5.53
CA GLY A 192 -10.11 -15.25 -6.67
C GLY A 192 -11.12 -14.17 -7.06
N ALA A 193 -12.42 -14.50 -7.11
CA ALA A 193 -13.48 -13.54 -7.34
C ALA A 193 -13.57 -12.50 -6.21
N ALA A 194 -13.38 -12.92 -4.96
CA ALA A 194 -13.36 -12.00 -3.82
C ALA A 194 -12.21 -10.97 -3.93
N ILE A 195 -11.00 -11.41 -4.31
CA ILE A 195 -9.88 -10.51 -4.61
C ILE A 195 -10.25 -9.55 -5.73
N PHE A 196 -10.75 -10.07 -6.86
CA PHE A 196 -11.11 -9.25 -8.03
C PHE A 196 -12.12 -8.16 -7.69
N VAL A 197 -13.22 -8.52 -6.99
CA VAL A 197 -14.25 -7.56 -6.58
C VAL A 197 -13.68 -6.51 -5.63
N THR A 198 -12.89 -6.93 -4.63
CA THR A 198 -12.31 -6.01 -3.65
C THR A 198 -11.31 -5.04 -4.28
N VAL A 199 -10.46 -5.52 -5.17
CA VAL A 199 -9.51 -4.67 -5.94
C VAL A 199 -10.27 -3.68 -6.81
N SER A 200 -11.33 -4.12 -7.50
CA SER A 200 -12.17 -3.24 -8.31
C SER A 200 -12.84 -2.14 -7.46
N LEU A 201 -13.33 -2.49 -6.27
CA LEU A 201 -13.92 -1.51 -5.35
C LEU A 201 -12.88 -0.51 -4.84
N PHE A 202 -11.67 -0.94 -4.50
CA PHE A 202 -10.60 -0.02 -4.10
C PHE A 202 -10.17 0.91 -5.24
N ASN A 203 -10.10 0.42 -6.47
CA ASN A 203 -9.80 1.27 -7.63
C ASN A 203 -10.91 2.31 -7.87
N LEU A 204 -12.18 1.92 -7.81
CA LEU A 204 -13.31 2.85 -7.92
C LEU A 204 -13.31 3.89 -6.78
N LEU A 205 -12.97 3.46 -5.57
CA LEU A 205 -12.82 4.37 -4.44
C LEU A 205 -11.69 5.39 -4.69
N GLY A 206 -10.54 4.91 -5.18
CA GLY A 206 -9.40 5.76 -5.52
C GLY A 206 -9.72 6.79 -6.60
N ASP A 207 -10.42 6.37 -7.65
CA ASP A 207 -10.87 7.27 -8.72
C ASP A 207 -11.87 8.31 -8.19
N SER A 208 -12.84 7.89 -7.39
CA SER A 208 -13.82 8.80 -6.77
C SER A 208 -13.14 9.81 -5.83
N LEU A 209 -12.13 9.37 -5.07
CA LEU A 209 -11.35 10.26 -4.21
C LEU A 209 -10.54 11.26 -5.03
N ARG A 210 -9.97 10.83 -6.14
CA ARG A 210 -9.25 11.69 -7.07
C ARG A 210 -10.15 12.79 -7.61
N ASP A 211 -11.35 12.43 -8.07
CA ASP A 211 -12.30 13.39 -8.65
C ASP A 211 -12.77 14.44 -7.62
N GLN A 212 -12.96 14.02 -6.35
CA GLN A 212 -13.35 14.94 -5.28
C GLN A 212 -12.21 15.84 -4.79
N LEU A 213 -10.97 15.34 -4.81
CA LEU A 213 -9.81 16.08 -4.30
C LEU A 213 -9.09 16.88 -5.39
N ASP A 214 -9.47 16.76 -6.68
CA ASP A 214 -8.93 17.56 -7.77
C ASP A 214 -9.62 18.95 -7.79
N PRO A 215 -8.87 20.06 -7.53
CA PRO A 215 -9.45 21.40 -7.51
C PRO A 215 -10.02 21.86 -8.86
N LYS A 216 -9.67 21.19 -9.96
CA LYS A 216 -10.15 21.51 -11.30
C LYS A 216 -11.58 21.06 -11.57
N PHE A 217 -12.08 20.07 -10.82
CA PHE A 217 -13.44 19.54 -10.97
C PHE A 217 -14.50 20.31 -10.16
N ASN A 218 -14.11 21.19 -9.25
CA ASN A 218 -15.02 21.98 -8.44
C ASN A 218 -14.66 23.47 -8.50
N PRO A 219 -14.89 24.18 -9.66
CA PRO A 219 -14.73 25.61 -9.73
C PRO A 219 -15.84 26.26 -8.90
N LYS A 220 -15.52 26.70 -7.66
CA LYS A 220 -16.37 27.62 -6.90
C LYS A 220 -16.18 29.02 -7.41
#